data_87c886c4b56ce3bf42cd2e708398f236
#
_entry.id   87c886c4b56ce3bf42cd2e708398f236
#
_cell.length_a   1.000
_cell.length_b   1.000
_cell.length_c   1.000
_cell.angle_alpha   90.00
_cell.angle_beta   90.00
_cell.angle_gamma   90.00
#
_symmetry.space_group_name_H-M   'P 1'
#
loop_
_entity.id
_entity.type
_entity.pdbx_description
1 polymer ?
#
loop_
_entity_poly.entity_id
_entity_poly.type
_entity_poly.pdbx_seq_one_letter_code
_entity_poly.pdbx_strand_id
1 'polypeptide(L)'
;MRFRPCIDIHNGKVKQIVGGSLQDQGDQAQENYVAEQDAPFFARLYQSRGIRGGHIILLNPATSPYYEATRQQAIEALKAYPGGMQIGGGIREDNAESFLDAGASHVIVTSYVFKNGVINWETVSYTHLRAHETTLHLV
;
A
#
# COMPACT_ATOMS: atom_id res chain seq x y z
N MET A 1 -20.31 12.10 2.74
CA MET A 1 -19.52 10.85 2.85
C MET A 1 -18.56 10.77 1.67
N ARG A 2 -17.28 10.41 1.90
CA ARG A 2 -16.30 10.20 0.83
C ARG A 2 -16.03 8.70 0.70
N PHE A 3 -16.20 8.18 -0.49
CA PHE A 3 -15.84 6.80 -0.80
C PHE A 3 -14.34 6.71 -1.08
N ARG A 4 -13.65 5.85 -0.34
CA ARG A 4 -12.22 5.58 -0.50
C ARG A 4 -12.00 4.08 -0.62
N PRO A 5 -11.91 3.55 -1.85
CA PRO A 5 -11.76 2.12 -2.06
C PRO A 5 -10.40 1.60 -1.65
N CYS A 6 -10.33 0.30 -1.41
CA CYS A 6 -9.09 -0.43 -1.14
C CYS A 6 -8.78 -1.37 -2.31
N ILE A 7 -7.50 -1.45 -2.69
CA ILE A 7 -6.98 -2.46 -3.59
C ILE A 7 -6.01 -3.32 -2.77
N ASP A 8 -6.45 -4.50 -2.38
CA ASP A 8 -5.63 -5.45 -1.65
C ASP A 8 -4.86 -6.32 -2.64
N ILE A 9 -3.54 -6.36 -2.51
CA ILE A 9 -2.68 -7.15 -3.41
C ILE A 9 -1.97 -8.24 -2.61
N HIS A 10 -2.19 -9.48 -3.01
CA HIS A 10 -1.59 -10.66 -2.41
C HIS A 10 -1.14 -11.63 -3.50
N ASN A 11 0.10 -12.11 -3.41
CA ASN A 11 0.71 -13.00 -4.39
C ASN A 11 0.62 -12.46 -5.83
N GLY A 12 0.82 -11.15 -5.99
CA GLY A 12 0.80 -10.47 -7.28
C GLY A 12 -0.59 -10.29 -7.90
N LYS A 13 -1.67 -10.52 -7.14
CA LYS A 13 -3.05 -10.42 -7.63
C LYS A 13 -3.90 -9.56 -6.71
N VAL A 14 -4.89 -8.89 -7.29
CA VAL A 14 -5.89 -8.14 -6.52
C VAL A 14 -6.89 -9.14 -5.94
N LYS A 15 -7.10 -9.07 -4.63
CA LYS A 15 -7.93 -10.02 -3.90
C LYS A 15 -8.81 -9.32 -2.88
N GLN A 16 -9.91 -9.97 -2.51
CA GLN A 16 -10.63 -9.67 -1.29
C GLN A 16 -10.27 -10.72 -0.24
N ILE A 17 -9.66 -10.30 0.85
CA ILE A 17 -9.17 -11.18 1.91
C ILE A 17 -10.12 -11.12 3.11
N VAL A 18 -10.43 -12.26 3.69
CA VAL A 18 -11.15 -12.31 4.96
C VAL A 18 -10.22 -11.85 6.08
N GLY A 19 -10.65 -10.86 6.86
CA GLY A 19 -9.85 -10.33 7.95
C GLY A 19 -9.41 -11.42 8.92
N GLY A 20 -8.14 -11.39 9.34
CA GLY A 20 -7.55 -12.38 10.22
C GLY A 20 -7.19 -13.71 9.58
N SER A 21 -7.42 -13.88 8.29
CA SER A 21 -7.12 -15.13 7.58
C SER A 21 -5.71 -15.18 6.98
N LEU A 22 -4.97 -14.07 6.98
CA LEU A 22 -3.58 -14.06 6.53
C LEU A 22 -2.72 -14.90 7.48
N GLN A 23 -2.07 -15.91 6.93
CA GLN A 23 -1.14 -16.77 7.67
C GLN A 23 0.27 -16.59 7.12
N ASP A 24 1.24 -16.46 8.01
CA ASP A 24 2.64 -16.21 7.65
C ASP A 24 3.32 -17.43 7.00
N GLN A 25 2.71 -18.60 7.11
CA GLN A 25 3.24 -19.83 6.52
C GLN A 25 2.69 -20.07 5.12
N GLY A 26 3.57 -20.03 4.13
CA GLY A 26 3.23 -20.39 2.75
C GLY A 26 2.39 -19.35 2.00
N ASP A 27 2.37 -18.10 2.46
CA ASP A 27 1.59 -17.02 1.83
C ASP A 27 0.12 -17.38 1.59
N GLN A 28 -0.46 -18.12 2.51
CA GLN A 28 -1.85 -18.57 2.44
C GLN A 28 -2.79 -17.56 3.08
N ALA A 29 -3.91 -17.32 2.44
CA ALA A 29 -5.01 -16.49 2.96
C ALA A 29 -6.33 -17.09 2.52
N GLN A 30 -7.34 -16.98 3.37
CA GLN A 30 -8.70 -17.32 2.97
C GLN A 30 -9.24 -16.18 2.10
N GLU A 31 -9.46 -16.48 0.82
CA GLU A 31 -9.86 -15.49 -0.17
C GLU A 31 -11.36 -15.53 -0.39
N ASN A 32 -12.03 -14.37 -0.34
CA ASN A 32 -13.41 -14.24 -0.79
C ASN A 32 -13.49 -14.12 -2.30
N TYR A 33 -12.51 -13.45 -2.90
CA TYR A 33 -12.52 -13.15 -4.32
C TYR A 33 -11.09 -12.86 -4.81
N VAL A 34 -10.78 -13.37 -5.99
CA VAL A 34 -9.55 -13.05 -6.73
C VAL A 34 -9.97 -12.37 -8.02
N ALA A 35 -9.53 -11.14 -8.24
CA ALA A 35 -9.87 -10.39 -9.44
C ALA A 35 -9.12 -10.94 -10.67
N GLU A 36 -9.80 -10.97 -11.80
CA GLU A 36 -9.18 -11.29 -13.09
C GLU A 36 -8.36 -10.11 -13.60
N GLN A 37 -8.78 -8.89 -13.26
CA GLN A 37 -8.09 -7.66 -13.63
C GLN A 37 -6.94 -7.37 -12.67
N ASP A 38 -5.93 -6.68 -13.18
CA ASP A 38 -4.77 -6.25 -12.41
C ASP A 38 -5.03 -4.96 -11.60
N ALA A 39 -4.09 -4.59 -10.74
CA ALA A 39 -4.21 -3.38 -9.91
C ALA A 39 -4.30 -2.09 -10.73
N PRO A 40 -3.53 -1.89 -11.83
CA PRO A 40 -3.68 -0.72 -12.69
C PRO A 40 -5.07 -0.56 -13.27
N PHE A 41 -5.77 -1.65 -13.60
CA PHE A 41 -7.15 -1.58 -14.07
C PHE A 41 -8.05 -0.88 -13.06
N PHE A 42 -7.97 -1.26 -11.79
CA PHE A 42 -8.78 -0.63 -10.74
C PHE A 42 -8.37 0.82 -10.49
N ALA A 43 -7.09 1.12 -10.54
CA ALA A 43 -6.61 2.50 -10.42
C ALA A 43 -7.18 3.40 -11.53
N ARG A 44 -7.17 2.94 -12.78
CA ARG A 44 -7.77 3.65 -13.91
C ARG A 44 -9.29 3.78 -13.78
N LEU A 45 -9.96 2.76 -13.27
CA LEU A 45 -11.40 2.81 -13.01
C LEU A 45 -11.72 3.92 -12.00
N TYR A 46 -10.98 4.00 -10.90
CA TYR A 46 -11.19 5.05 -9.90
C TYR A 46 -10.87 6.43 -10.45
N GLN A 47 -9.81 6.55 -11.24
CA GLN A 47 -9.47 7.79 -11.92
C GLN A 47 -10.61 8.26 -12.83
N SER A 48 -11.18 7.37 -13.64
CA SER A 48 -12.27 7.69 -14.57
C SER A 48 -13.55 8.14 -13.85
N ARG A 49 -13.70 7.75 -12.59
CA ARG A 49 -14.85 8.12 -11.74
C ARG A 49 -14.55 9.31 -10.81
N GLY A 50 -13.37 9.90 -10.90
CA GLY A 50 -12.96 11.00 -10.03
C GLY A 50 -12.80 10.61 -8.56
N ILE A 51 -12.59 9.32 -8.27
CA ILE A 51 -12.44 8.82 -6.89
C ILE A 51 -10.98 8.97 -6.48
N ARG A 52 -10.74 9.75 -5.43
CA ARG A 52 -9.40 10.01 -4.88
C ARG A 52 -9.30 9.55 -3.45
N GLY A 53 -8.07 9.28 -3.01
CA GLY A 53 -7.77 8.97 -1.60
C GLY A 53 -8.05 7.53 -1.22
N GLY A 54 -8.34 6.66 -2.18
CA GLY A 54 -8.33 5.22 -1.96
C GLY A 54 -6.92 4.74 -1.62
N HIS A 55 -6.77 3.50 -1.20
CA HIS A 55 -5.48 2.98 -0.80
C HIS A 55 -5.20 1.59 -1.37
N ILE A 56 -3.93 1.36 -1.63
CA ILE A 56 -3.38 0.10 -2.09
C ILE A 56 -2.67 -0.53 -0.89
N ILE A 57 -2.94 -1.78 -0.59
CA ILE A 57 -2.29 -2.50 0.51
C ILE A 57 -1.54 -3.72 -0.01
N LEU A 58 -0.23 -3.77 0.28
CA LEU A 58 0.60 -4.93 0.00
C LEU A 58 0.46 -5.92 1.15
N LEU A 59 -0.08 -7.09 0.86
CA LEU A 59 -0.36 -8.10 1.88
C LEU A 59 0.74 -9.17 2.01
N ASN A 60 1.75 -9.16 1.15
CA ASN A 60 2.90 -10.04 1.31
C ASN A 60 3.97 -9.36 2.16
N PRO A 61 4.59 -10.08 3.11
CA PRO A 61 5.79 -9.57 3.79
C PRO A 61 6.97 -9.50 2.81
N ALA A 62 7.95 -8.65 3.11
CA ALA A 62 9.14 -8.48 2.27
C ALA A 62 9.95 -9.77 2.08
N THR A 63 9.78 -10.73 2.98
CA THR A 63 10.44 -12.05 2.93
C THR A 63 9.74 -13.05 2.03
N SER A 64 8.52 -12.74 1.56
CA SER A 64 7.76 -13.62 0.67
C SER A 64 8.38 -13.68 -0.72
N PRO A 65 8.40 -14.87 -1.37
CA PRO A 65 8.80 -14.98 -2.78
C PRO A 65 7.85 -14.24 -3.73
N TYR A 66 6.65 -13.91 -3.29
CA TYR A 66 5.66 -13.16 -4.07
C TYR A 66 5.70 -11.64 -3.83
N TYR A 67 6.55 -11.17 -2.93
CA TYR A 67 6.60 -9.76 -2.57
C TYR A 67 6.87 -8.86 -3.79
N GLU A 68 7.84 -9.22 -4.63
CA GLU A 68 8.20 -8.40 -5.78
C GLU A 68 7.05 -8.32 -6.80
N ALA A 69 6.33 -9.42 -7.04
CA ALA A 69 5.16 -9.40 -7.91
C ALA A 69 4.05 -8.50 -7.35
N THR A 70 3.83 -8.54 -6.05
CA THR A 70 2.86 -7.67 -5.36
C THR A 70 3.29 -6.21 -5.42
N ARG A 71 4.57 -5.93 -5.17
CA ARG A 71 5.14 -4.60 -5.26
C ARG A 71 5.00 -4.01 -6.68
N GLN A 72 5.30 -4.81 -7.69
CA GLN A 72 5.20 -4.39 -9.09
C GLN A 72 3.77 -4.02 -9.47
N GLN A 73 2.78 -4.80 -9.04
CA GLN A 73 1.37 -4.46 -9.23
C GLN A 73 1.01 -3.11 -8.60
N ALA A 74 1.48 -2.87 -7.38
CA ALA A 74 1.26 -1.60 -6.68
C ALA A 74 1.90 -0.41 -7.40
N ILE A 75 3.15 -0.55 -7.82
CA ILE A 75 3.88 0.48 -8.57
C ILE A 75 3.15 0.85 -9.86
N GLU A 76 2.71 -0.14 -10.62
CA GLU A 76 1.98 0.08 -11.87
C GLU A 76 0.64 0.76 -11.64
N ALA A 77 -0.07 0.40 -10.56
CA ALA A 77 -1.31 1.06 -10.19
C ALA A 77 -1.10 2.53 -9.81
N LEU A 78 -0.05 2.82 -9.04
CA LEU A 78 0.30 4.20 -8.67
C LEU A 78 0.65 5.04 -9.89
N LYS A 79 1.39 4.48 -10.84
CA LYS A 79 1.72 5.15 -12.12
C LYS A 79 0.49 5.38 -12.98
N ALA A 80 -0.49 4.48 -12.94
CA ALA A 80 -1.72 4.61 -13.70
C ALA A 80 -2.63 5.74 -13.19
N TYR A 81 -2.55 6.09 -11.91
CA TYR A 81 -3.32 7.17 -11.30
C TYR A 81 -2.44 8.05 -10.39
N PRO A 82 -1.55 8.88 -10.96
CA PRO A 82 -0.64 9.70 -10.17
C PRO A 82 -1.40 10.62 -9.20
N GLY A 83 -1.02 10.57 -7.93
CA GLY A 83 -1.59 11.40 -6.88
C GLY A 83 -3.00 11.00 -6.43
N GLY A 84 -3.57 9.92 -6.95
CA GLY A 84 -4.93 9.51 -6.64
C GLY A 84 -5.06 8.48 -5.53
N MET A 85 -4.01 7.72 -5.26
CA MET A 85 -4.05 6.59 -4.34
C MET A 85 -2.96 6.70 -3.28
N GLN A 86 -3.28 6.22 -2.08
CA GLN A 86 -2.34 6.01 -0.99
C GLN A 86 -1.79 4.58 -1.06
N ILE A 87 -0.67 4.33 -0.38
CA ILE A 87 -0.08 2.99 -0.33
C ILE A 87 0.31 2.60 1.08
N GLY A 88 0.04 1.35 1.46
CA GLY A 88 0.38 0.79 2.75
C GLY A 88 0.81 -0.68 2.63
N GLY A 89 1.17 -1.27 3.75
CA GLY A 89 1.65 -2.63 3.83
C GLY A 89 3.18 -2.70 3.84
N GLY A 90 3.76 -2.73 5.03
CA GLY A 90 5.21 -2.82 5.20
C GLY A 90 5.98 -1.58 4.77
N ILE A 91 5.35 -0.41 4.81
CA ILE A 91 6.01 0.84 4.45
C ILE A 91 6.96 1.27 5.57
N ARG A 92 8.18 1.61 5.16
CA ARG A 92 9.25 2.07 6.04
C ARG A 92 10.01 3.20 5.36
N GLU A 93 10.93 3.79 6.08
CA GLU A 93 11.81 4.85 5.58
C GLU A 93 12.53 4.47 4.30
N ASP A 94 13.05 3.24 4.23
CA ASP A 94 13.89 2.77 3.12
C ASP A 94 13.12 2.48 1.82
N ASN A 95 11.79 2.34 1.87
CA ASN A 95 10.97 2.05 0.69
C ASN A 95 9.90 3.11 0.38
N ALA A 96 9.61 4.00 1.30
CA ALA A 96 8.55 5.01 1.14
C ALA A 96 8.78 5.90 -0.08
N GLU A 97 10.01 6.35 -0.29
CA GLU A 97 10.36 7.26 -1.39
C GLU A 97 10.06 6.64 -2.76
N SER A 98 10.35 5.35 -2.93
CA SER A 98 10.09 4.67 -4.21
C SER A 98 8.61 4.63 -4.57
N PHE A 99 7.73 4.51 -3.57
CA PHE A 99 6.28 4.54 -3.79
C PHE A 99 5.78 5.95 -4.05
N LEU A 100 6.31 6.94 -3.37
CA LEU A 100 5.97 8.35 -3.63
C LEU A 100 6.41 8.77 -5.04
N ASP A 101 7.59 8.38 -5.46
CA ASP A 101 8.11 8.64 -6.81
C ASP A 101 7.26 7.93 -7.89
N ALA A 102 6.70 6.78 -7.58
CA ALA A 102 5.81 6.06 -8.49
C ALA A 102 4.44 6.74 -8.65
N GLY A 103 4.08 7.66 -7.76
CA GLY A 103 2.84 8.42 -7.85
C GLY A 103 1.89 8.29 -6.67
N ALA A 104 2.31 7.68 -5.57
CA ALA A 104 1.48 7.65 -4.35
C ALA A 104 1.23 9.07 -3.85
N SER A 105 -0.02 9.37 -3.48
CA SER A 105 -0.35 10.66 -2.84
C SER A 105 0.19 10.73 -1.42
N HIS A 106 0.14 9.60 -0.72
CA HIS A 106 0.57 9.45 0.66
C HIS A 106 1.06 8.01 0.89
N VAL A 107 1.90 7.82 1.89
CA VAL A 107 2.24 6.50 2.41
C VAL A 107 1.54 6.28 3.75
N ILE A 108 1.09 5.06 3.99
CA ILE A 108 0.46 4.65 5.23
C ILE A 108 1.49 3.84 6.02
N VAL A 109 1.90 4.38 7.16
CA VAL A 109 2.91 3.76 8.02
C VAL A 109 2.25 3.31 9.30
N THR A 110 2.39 2.04 9.64
CA THR A 110 1.80 1.46 10.85
C THR A 110 2.85 0.75 11.70
N SER A 111 3.22 -0.47 11.37
CA SER A 111 4.14 -1.27 12.19
C SER A 111 5.54 -0.65 12.35
N TYR A 112 5.99 0.14 11.40
CA TYR A 112 7.29 0.78 11.47
C TYR A 112 7.40 1.80 12.62
N VAL A 113 6.30 2.47 12.96
CA VAL A 113 6.25 3.45 14.06
C VAL A 113 5.87 2.83 15.40
N PHE A 114 5.47 1.56 15.41
CA PHE A 114 5.15 0.83 16.63
C PHE A 114 6.25 -0.19 16.94
N LYS A 115 6.74 -0.18 18.17
CA LYS A 115 7.69 -1.15 18.67
C LYS A 115 7.17 -1.73 19.99
N ASN A 116 7.00 -3.06 20.03
CA ASN A 116 6.46 -3.76 21.21
C ASN A 116 5.11 -3.19 21.71
N GLY A 117 4.23 -2.83 20.77
CA GLY A 117 2.90 -2.27 21.09
C GLY A 117 2.90 -0.82 21.54
N VAL A 118 4.05 -0.13 21.45
CA VAL A 118 4.20 1.27 21.87
C VAL A 118 4.67 2.11 20.68
N ILE A 119 4.18 3.34 20.58
CA ILE A 119 4.62 4.28 19.55
C ILE A 119 6.09 4.63 19.74
N ASN A 120 6.88 4.43 18.70
CA ASN A 120 8.26 4.90 18.66
C ASN A 120 8.29 6.34 18.16
N TRP A 121 8.31 7.28 19.08
CA TRP A 121 8.26 8.70 18.76
C TRP A 121 9.48 9.21 17.98
N GLU A 122 10.63 8.59 18.15
CA GLU A 122 11.82 8.91 17.37
C GLU A 122 11.59 8.62 15.88
N THR A 123 11.08 7.45 15.57
CA THR A 123 10.72 7.07 14.19
C THR A 123 9.63 7.97 13.62
N VAL A 124 8.61 8.31 14.40
CA VAL A 124 7.55 9.23 13.99
C VAL A 124 8.13 10.61 13.66
N SER A 125 8.96 11.14 14.53
CA SER A 125 9.59 12.45 14.33
C SER A 125 10.47 12.47 13.09
N TYR A 126 11.26 11.43 12.87
CA TYR A 126 12.11 11.29 11.69
C TYR A 126 11.28 11.23 10.40
N THR A 127 10.23 10.43 10.38
CA THR A 127 9.33 10.32 9.22
C THR A 127 8.67 11.66 8.92
N HIS A 128 8.25 12.39 9.93
CA HIS A 128 7.66 13.72 9.78
C HIS A 128 8.64 14.74 9.20
N LEU A 129 9.88 14.75 9.69
CA LEU A 129 10.94 15.63 9.18
C LEU A 129 11.24 15.35 7.71
N ARG A 130 11.31 14.08 7.31
CA ARG A 130 11.51 13.69 5.92
C ARG A 130 10.39 14.21 5.01
N ALA A 131 9.15 14.18 5.47
CA ALA A 131 8.00 14.71 4.72
C ALA A 131 8.17 16.21 4.42
N HIS A 132 8.67 16.99 5.36
CA HIS A 132 8.93 18.41 5.17
C HIS A 132 10.10 18.69 4.24
N GLU A 133 11.16 17.89 4.30
CA GLU A 133 12.34 18.04 3.46
C GLU A 133 12.08 17.75 1.99
N THR A 134 11.21 16.80 1.70
CA THR A 134 10.95 16.33 0.33
C THR A 134 9.83 17.04 -0.37
N THR A 135 9.11 17.94 0.29
CA THR A 135 7.88 18.60 -0.19
C THR A 135 6.78 17.61 -0.59
N LEU A 136 6.96 16.33 -0.29
CA LEU A 136 5.97 15.29 -0.51
C LEU A 136 5.12 15.12 0.76
N HIS A 137 3.86 14.74 0.56
CA HIS A 137 2.93 14.60 1.67
C HIS A 137 3.04 13.20 2.28
N LEU A 138 3.79 13.09 3.38
CA LEU A 138 3.76 11.95 4.27
C LEU A 138 2.67 12.18 5.32
N VAL A 139 1.83 11.18 5.50
CA VAL A 139 0.76 11.25 6.50
C VAL A 139 0.99 10.22 7.58
#